data_565c5aecf5eb27fba11c957f5359fba4
#
_entry.id   565c5aecf5eb27fba11c957f5359fba4
#
_cell.length_a   1.000
_cell.length_b   1.000
_cell.length_c   1.000
_cell.angle_alpha   90.00
_cell.angle_beta   90.00
_cell.angle_gamma   90.00
#
_symmetry.space_group_name_H-M   'P 1'
#
loop_
_entity.id
_entity.type
_entity.pdbx_description
1 polymer ?
#
loop_
_entity_poly.entity_id
_entity_poly.type
_entity_poly.pdbx_seq_one_letter_code
_entity_poly.pdbx_strand_id
1 'polypeptide(L)'
;MNGYKDKVRQRKVSELEILRQILRDGLRIYIGSGCGEPQHLVRALLRLLPRHRDIEIVQNLSMGSLPQDWKPLEENARLKTLFVGPKSRDAVNDGLADYIPIYFSSIPRLFQEDPLWKFDIALVQVSPPDEHGFCSMGISVGMDKCAVESASVVFAQINREMPRTLGDSFIHSSRFHYTMEHDEPLPEIVFRERSAVAERIARYISPLIEDGSTIQTGVGRIPNWVMIYLEGKKDLGIHTEVLTDAHLHLINSGAVTGLKKTLNHGKIVATYCMGSRKLYDFVDNNPEVEFYPVEYVYNRKLIRQHYRMVAINSALEIDLSGQVCAESMGHKVYSGIGGYVDFMHAASSSPGGKTIIVLPSTTSDGRKSRIVSHLTDGAGVVSPRSTVGYVATEFGVAYLHGKTIRERALALINIAHPRFRDQLMNEAKSIHYVYEDQIAPPIYEPLYPGQWETSQVFPPNMPLFIRPIKPTDERALQEFFYTLPFEDIYFRFLSAMKAFPHRNVQAMVNIDYEHVMSVIAVTGEIGAEKIAGIARYILDQKTNMAEIDVAVGSGWQHKGIGTFLVHYVAEIAKDKGITGLVAYVLAANRAMLAVFHCLGYAVHSKLEEGIYEVWLRFDEPAMACRTEEYK
;
A
#
# COMPACT_ATOMS: atom_id res chain seq x y z
N MET A 1 -45.20 4.77 30.53
CA MET A 1 -44.84 4.02 29.29
C MET A 1 -45.80 4.21 28.11
N ASN A 2 -46.71 5.15 28.12
CA ASN A 2 -47.67 5.38 27.01
C ASN A 2 -47.50 6.70 26.25
N GLY A 3 -46.49 7.51 26.56
CA GLY A 3 -46.35 8.83 25.94
C GLY A 3 -45.59 8.86 24.60
N TYR A 4 -44.88 7.77 24.23
CA TYR A 4 -44.03 7.75 23.02
C TYR A 4 -44.80 7.29 21.75
N LYS A 5 -45.83 6.44 21.93
CA LYS A 5 -46.66 5.97 20.80
C LYS A 5 -47.63 7.03 20.24
N ASP A 6 -47.93 8.09 20.99
CA ASP A 6 -48.91 9.08 20.56
C ASP A 6 -48.34 10.25 19.73
N LYS A 7 -47.05 10.48 19.71
CA LYS A 7 -46.43 11.51 18.84
C LYS A 7 -46.15 11.03 17.41
N VAL A 8 -46.22 9.74 17.14
CA VAL A 8 -45.96 9.15 15.80
C VAL A 8 -47.24 8.98 14.98
N ARG A 9 -48.42 9.33 15.54
CA ARG A 9 -49.66 9.40 14.77
C ARG A 9 -49.87 10.75 14.08
N GLN A 10 -48.88 11.24 13.35
CA GLN A 10 -49.13 12.28 12.34
C GLN A 10 -49.56 11.59 11.04
N ARG A 11 -50.61 12.15 10.39
CA ARG A 11 -51.18 11.75 9.10
C ARG A 11 -50.09 11.18 8.18
N LYS A 12 -50.37 10.09 7.45
CA LYS A 12 -49.57 9.60 6.35
C LYS A 12 -49.47 10.70 5.26
N VAL A 13 -48.68 11.72 5.53
CA VAL A 13 -48.29 12.71 4.56
C VAL A 13 -47.20 12.05 3.72
N SER A 14 -47.31 12.10 2.39
CA SER A 14 -46.26 11.51 1.52
C SER A 14 -44.95 12.31 1.64
N GLU A 15 -43.83 11.62 1.45
CA GLU A 15 -42.49 12.26 1.42
C GLU A 15 -42.41 13.45 0.46
N LEU A 16 -43.10 13.34 -0.68
CA LEU A 16 -43.20 14.43 -1.66
C LEU A 16 -43.95 15.65 -1.09
N GLU A 17 -44.94 15.43 -0.27
CA GLU A 17 -45.70 16.52 0.36
C GLU A 17 -44.90 17.20 1.47
N ILE A 18 -44.14 16.45 2.24
CA ILE A 18 -43.22 16.99 3.24
C ILE A 18 -42.12 17.77 2.55
N LEU A 19 -41.46 17.22 1.51
CA LEU A 19 -40.41 17.91 0.76
C LEU A 19 -40.95 19.20 0.10
N ARG A 20 -42.18 19.19 -0.44
CA ARG A 20 -42.82 20.41 -0.99
C ARG A 20 -43.03 21.52 0.04
N GLN A 21 -43.23 21.16 1.30
CA GLN A 21 -43.42 22.13 2.38
C GLN A 21 -42.13 22.75 2.87
N ILE A 22 -41.04 21.99 2.86
CA ILE A 22 -39.74 22.42 3.39
C ILE A 22 -38.79 22.98 2.32
N LEU A 23 -38.97 22.59 1.04
CA LEU A 23 -38.11 23.07 -0.05
C LEU A 23 -38.47 24.53 -0.44
N ARG A 24 -37.43 25.31 -0.62
CA ARG A 24 -37.47 26.69 -1.17
C ARG A 24 -36.16 26.97 -1.90
N ASP A 25 -36.11 27.98 -2.71
CA ASP A 25 -34.92 28.38 -3.45
C ASP A 25 -33.76 28.75 -2.49
N GLY A 26 -32.54 28.52 -2.93
CA GLY A 26 -31.33 28.87 -2.20
C GLY A 26 -30.97 27.98 -1.02
N LEU A 27 -31.66 26.85 -0.81
CA LEU A 27 -31.33 25.92 0.30
C LEU A 27 -30.08 25.11 0.05
N ARG A 28 -29.37 24.79 1.14
CA ARG A 28 -28.30 23.83 1.17
C ARG A 28 -28.76 22.51 1.79
N ILE A 29 -28.70 21.45 0.99
CA ILE A 29 -29.18 20.12 1.34
C ILE A 29 -28.03 19.15 1.42
N TYR A 30 -27.84 18.53 2.58
CA TYR A 30 -26.93 17.40 2.74
C TYR A 30 -27.64 16.10 2.38
N ILE A 31 -26.97 15.21 1.64
CA ILE A 31 -27.47 13.87 1.33
C ILE A 31 -26.52 12.83 1.92
N GLY A 32 -27.02 11.86 2.65
CA GLY A 32 -26.28 10.74 3.21
C GLY A 32 -25.45 10.01 2.16
N SER A 33 -24.31 9.48 2.56
CA SER A 33 -23.21 9.09 1.67
C SER A 33 -23.13 7.60 1.39
N GLY A 34 -22.43 7.24 0.32
CA GLY A 34 -22.04 5.87 -0.02
C GLY A 34 -23.24 4.96 -0.26
N CYS A 35 -23.13 3.74 0.23
CA CYS A 35 -24.24 2.76 0.17
C CYS A 35 -25.35 3.03 1.18
N GLY A 36 -25.15 3.96 2.13
CA GLY A 36 -26.17 4.45 3.06
C GLY A 36 -27.02 5.61 2.53
N GLU A 37 -26.88 6.02 1.26
CA GLU A 37 -27.67 7.08 0.62
C GLU A 37 -29.17 6.77 0.75
N PRO A 38 -30.03 7.75 1.19
CA PRO A 38 -31.47 7.56 1.30
C PRO A 38 -32.13 7.61 -0.08
N GLN A 39 -32.03 6.54 -0.85
CA GLN A 39 -32.35 6.50 -2.27
C GLN A 39 -33.76 6.96 -2.60
N HIS A 40 -34.75 6.57 -1.76
CA HIS A 40 -36.14 6.97 -1.99
C HIS A 40 -36.35 8.48 -1.78
N LEU A 41 -35.79 9.05 -0.70
CA LEU A 41 -35.84 10.49 -0.47
C LEU A 41 -35.12 11.28 -1.56
N VAL A 42 -33.97 10.77 -2.05
CA VAL A 42 -33.24 11.37 -3.16
C VAL A 42 -34.07 11.39 -4.44
N ARG A 43 -34.73 10.27 -4.79
CA ARG A 43 -35.63 10.22 -5.94
C ARG A 43 -36.82 11.19 -5.80
N ALA A 44 -37.35 11.36 -4.60
CA ALA A 44 -38.41 12.32 -4.33
C ALA A 44 -37.91 13.77 -4.46
N LEU A 45 -36.73 14.08 -3.94
CA LEU A 45 -36.07 15.38 -4.10
C LEU A 45 -35.86 15.72 -5.58
N LEU A 46 -35.25 14.82 -6.37
CA LEU A 46 -34.97 15.02 -7.80
C LEU A 46 -36.23 15.34 -8.62
N ARG A 47 -37.40 14.81 -8.26
CA ARG A 47 -38.68 15.12 -8.91
C ARG A 47 -39.17 16.56 -8.63
N LEU A 48 -38.68 17.19 -7.56
CA LEU A 48 -39.08 18.54 -7.16
C LEU A 48 -38.08 19.60 -7.57
N LEU A 49 -36.79 19.26 -7.74
CA LEU A 49 -35.73 20.21 -8.13
C LEU A 49 -36.08 21.08 -9.35
N PRO A 50 -36.72 20.57 -10.43
CA PRO A 50 -37.06 21.41 -11.59
C PRO A 50 -38.01 22.59 -11.28
N ARG A 51 -38.58 22.63 -10.08
CA ARG A 51 -39.48 23.71 -9.63
C ARG A 51 -38.78 24.75 -8.76
N HIS A 52 -37.52 24.55 -8.46
CA HIS A 52 -36.71 25.37 -7.56
C HIS A 52 -35.48 25.91 -8.27
N ARG A 53 -34.84 26.90 -7.66
CA ARG A 53 -33.61 27.52 -8.13
C ARG A 53 -32.56 27.58 -7.02
N ASP A 54 -31.30 27.57 -7.42
CA ASP A 54 -30.14 27.77 -6.53
C ASP A 54 -30.07 26.79 -5.37
N ILE A 55 -30.52 25.55 -5.54
CA ILE A 55 -30.36 24.49 -4.53
C ILE A 55 -28.93 24.02 -4.54
N GLU A 56 -28.27 24.06 -3.40
CA GLU A 56 -26.96 23.41 -3.20
C GLU A 56 -27.15 22.01 -2.63
N ILE A 57 -26.65 20.99 -3.31
CA ILE A 57 -26.63 19.61 -2.82
C ILE A 57 -25.21 19.29 -2.41
N VAL A 58 -25.01 18.94 -1.14
CA VAL A 58 -23.69 18.53 -0.60
C VAL A 58 -23.71 17.05 -0.31
N GLN A 59 -22.71 16.34 -0.83
CA GLN A 59 -22.55 14.90 -0.61
C GLN A 59 -21.09 14.50 -0.64
N ASN A 60 -20.73 13.43 0.08
CA ASN A 60 -19.38 12.86 -0.02
C ASN A 60 -19.23 12.01 -1.29
N LEU A 61 -19.96 10.90 -1.34
CA LEU A 61 -19.88 9.91 -2.42
C LEU A 61 -21.27 9.35 -2.67
N SER A 62 -21.77 9.41 -3.88
CA SER A 62 -23.02 8.75 -4.27
C SER A 62 -22.76 7.40 -4.91
N MET A 63 -23.41 6.39 -4.36
CA MET A 63 -23.51 5.05 -4.94
C MET A 63 -24.95 4.67 -5.29
N GLY A 64 -25.89 5.56 -5.00
CA GLY A 64 -27.34 5.34 -5.11
C GLY A 64 -27.98 6.08 -6.28
N SER A 65 -28.97 6.92 -5.95
CA SER A 65 -29.96 7.48 -6.89
C SER A 65 -29.60 8.85 -7.48
N LEU A 66 -28.50 9.50 -7.07
CA LEU A 66 -28.09 10.76 -7.71
C LEU A 66 -27.80 10.55 -9.21
N PRO A 67 -28.18 11.51 -10.06
CA PRO A 67 -27.94 11.40 -11.50
C PRO A 67 -26.45 11.45 -11.82
N GLN A 68 -26.07 10.80 -12.91
CA GLN A 68 -24.74 10.95 -13.50
C GLN A 68 -24.66 12.20 -14.38
N ASP A 69 -25.75 12.49 -15.13
CA ASP A 69 -25.88 13.70 -15.93
C ASP A 69 -26.60 14.79 -15.13
N TRP A 70 -25.91 15.86 -14.82
CA TRP A 70 -26.42 17.04 -14.09
C TRP A 70 -26.88 18.17 -15.01
N LYS A 71 -26.67 18.09 -16.32
CA LYS A 71 -27.05 19.11 -17.26
C LYS A 71 -28.55 19.46 -17.24
N PRO A 72 -29.49 18.50 -17.10
CA PRO A 72 -30.92 18.83 -16.99
C PRO A 72 -31.31 19.61 -15.73
N LEU A 73 -30.41 19.64 -14.72
CA LEU A 73 -30.63 20.33 -13.43
C LEU A 73 -29.74 21.55 -13.24
N GLU A 74 -28.97 21.96 -14.26
CA GLU A 74 -27.96 23.02 -14.18
C GLU A 74 -28.51 24.35 -13.64
N GLU A 75 -29.75 24.73 -14.02
CA GLU A 75 -30.40 25.95 -13.56
C GLU A 75 -31.10 25.79 -12.19
N ASN A 76 -31.27 24.58 -11.70
CA ASN A 76 -32.08 24.28 -10.53
C ASN A 76 -31.25 23.96 -9.31
N ALA A 77 -30.19 23.14 -9.49
CA ALA A 77 -29.38 22.65 -8.40
C ALA A 77 -27.93 22.49 -8.82
N ARG A 78 -27.01 22.66 -7.86
CA ARG A 78 -25.59 22.43 -8.02
C ARG A 78 -25.08 21.43 -7.01
N LEU A 79 -24.42 20.37 -7.48
CA LEU A 79 -23.78 19.37 -6.63
C LEU A 79 -22.41 19.89 -6.16
N LYS A 80 -22.18 19.85 -4.86
CA LYS A 80 -20.88 20.02 -4.22
C LYS A 80 -20.45 18.69 -3.62
N THR A 81 -19.42 18.08 -4.16
CA THR A 81 -18.95 16.76 -3.69
C THR A 81 -17.64 16.88 -2.92
N LEU A 82 -17.52 16.15 -1.82
CA LEU A 82 -16.32 16.06 -0.99
C LEU A 82 -15.36 14.95 -1.46
N PHE A 83 -15.90 14.00 -2.27
CA PHE A 83 -15.15 12.95 -2.91
C PHE A 83 -15.76 12.62 -4.27
N VAL A 84 -14.97 12.73 -5.33
CA VAL A 84 -15.44 12.52 -6.70
C VAL A 84 -15.54 11.03 -6.99
N GLY A 85 -16.75 10.55 -7.20
CA GLY A 85 -17.05 9.16 -7.55
C GLY A 85 -17.57 9.00 -8.97
N PRO A 86 -17.95 7.78 -9.36
CA PRO A 86 -18.49 7.51 -10.70
C PRO A 86 -19.69 8.38 -11.09
N LYS A 87 -20.53 8.74 -10.13
CA LYS A 87 -21.75 9.54 -10.35
C LYS A 87 -21.49 11.04 -10.51
N SER A 88 -20.38 11.56 -9.98
CA SER A 88 -20.07 12.99 -10.01
C SER A 88 -18.89 13.35 -10.91
N ARG A 89 -18.11 12.36 -11.38
CA ARG A 89 -16.86 12.61 -12.10
C ARG A 89 -17.03 13.41 -13.37
N ASP A 90 -17.94 12.99 -14.22
CA ASP A 90 -18.18 13.67 -15.50
C ASP A 90 -18.72 15.07 -15.24
N ALA A 91 -19.69 15.22 -14.34
CA ALA A 91 -20.25 16.52 -13.97
C ALA A 91 -19.20 17.50 -13.42
N VAL A 92 -18.26 17.02 -12.58
CA VAL A 92 -17.16 17.87 -12.07
C VAL A 92 -16.23 18.31 -13.21
N ASN A 93 -15.84 17.38 -14.09
CA ASN A 93 -14.92 17.69 -15.18
C ASN A 93 -15.56 18.56 -16.30
N ASP A 94 -16.89 18.54 -16.41
CA ASP A 94 -17.66 19.35 -17.35
C ASP A 94 -18.12 20.70 -16.75
N GLY A 95 -17.76 20.97 -15.47
CA GLY A 95 -18.11 22.20 -14.78
C GLY A 95 -19.57 22.29 -14.28
N LEU A 96 -20.31 21.18 -14.31
CA LEU A 96 -21.71 21.08 -13.85
C LEU A 96 -21.83 20.77 -12.35
N ALA A 97 -20.73 20.37 -11.70
CA ALA A 97 -20.63 20.14 -10.27
C ALA A 97 -19.30 20.66 -9.73
N ASP A 98 -19.22 20.87 -8.42
CA ASP A 98 -18.04 21.39 -7.75
C ASP A 98 -17.41 20.32 -6.88
N TYR A 99 -16.07 20.17 -6.94
CA TYR A 99 -15.30 19.37 -6.02
C TYR A 99 -14.67 20.23 -4.93
N ILE A 100 -14.77 19.78 -3.69
CA ILE A 100 -14.19 20.45 -2.52
C ILE A 100 -13.01 19.60 -2.02
N PRO A 101 -11.77 20.00 -2.32
CA PRO A 101 -10.59 19.29 -1.84
C PRO A 101 -10.39 19.57 -0.34
N ILE A 102 -10.73 18.60 0.49
CA ILE A 102 -10.63 18.69 1.95
C ILE A 102 -10.19 17.36 2.57
N TYR A 103 -9.41 17.42 3.64
CA TYR A 103 -9.14 16.25 4.48
C TYR A 103 -10.40 15.84 5.25
N PHE A 104 -10.70 14.56 5.28
CA PHE A 104 -11.89 14.09 5.99
C PHE A 104 -11.85 14.40 7.49
N SER A 105 -10.67 14.41 8.10
CA SER A 105 -10.49 14.87 9.49
C SER A 105 -10.91 16.33 9.75
N SER A 106 -11.01 17.16 8.70
CA SER A 106 -11.37 18.58 8.82
C SER A 106 -12.87 18.85 8.59
N ILE A 107 -13.62 17.85 8.12
CA ILE A 107 -15.06 18.03 7.80
C ILE A 107 -15.92 18.39 9.01
N PRO A 108 -15.74 17.76 10.20
CA PRO A 108 -16.56 18.14 11.37
C PRO A 108 -16.43 19.62 11.71
N ARG A 109 -15.23 20.16 11.65
CA ARG A 109 -14.99 21.58 11.88
C ARG A 109 -15.69 22.44 10.84
N LEU A 110 -15.64 22.04 9.56
CA LEU A 110 -16.33 22.72 8.46
C LEU A 110 -17.84 22.75 8.70
N PHE A 111 -18.46 21.64 9.06
CA PHE A 111 -19.92 21.51 9.19
C PHE A 111 -20.47 22.11 10.49
N GLN A 112 -19.69 22.10 11.58
CA GLN A 112 -20.17 22.53 12.91
C GLN A 112 -19.76 23.94 13.28
N GLU A 113 -18.56 24.37 12.88
CA GLU A 113 -17.98 25.65 13.32
C GLU A 113 -18.12 26.76 12.27
N ASP A 114 -18.14 26.43 10.96
CA ASP A 114 -18.20 27.42 9.90
C ASP A 114 -19.66 27.83 9.59
N PRO A 115 -20.06 29.09 9.87
CA PRO A 115 -21.42 29.55 9.59
C PRO A 115 -21.83 29.47 8.13
N LEU A 116 -20.85 29.48 7.20
CA LEU A 116 -21.09 29.37 5.76
C LEU A 116 -21.44 27.95 5.33
N TRP A 117 -21.27 26.94 6.21
CA TRP A 117 -21.51 25.53 5.91
C TRP A 117 -22.70 24.92 6.66
N LYS A 118 -23.62 25.75 7.16
CA LYS A 118 -24.88 25.25 7.74
C LYS A 118 -25.74 24.58 6.69
N PHE A 119 -26.29 23.45 7.05
CA PHE A 119 -27.27 22.73 6.25
C PHE A 119 -28.69 23.14 6.66
N ASP A 120 -29.51 23.50 5.68
CA ASP A 120 -30.93 23.73 5.90
C ASP A 120 -31.65 22.40 6.10
N ILE A 121 -31.29 21.40 5.27
CA ILE A 121 -31.89 20.06 5.31
C ILE A 121 -30.80 19.00 5.25
N ALA A 122 -30.90 17.97 6.07
CA ALA A 122 -30.17 16.72 5.92
C ALA A 122 -31.14 15.57 5.59
N LEU A 123 -30.88 14.88 4.49
CA LEU A 123 -31.57 13.65 4.09
C LEU A 123 -30.67 12.47 4.41
N VAL A 124 -31.10 11.59 5.31
CA VAL A 124 -30.31 10.45 5.79
C VAL A 124 -31.12 9.17 5.82
N GLN A 125 -30.45 8.03 5.84
CA GLN A 125 -31.07 6.72 6.00
C GLN A 125 -30.55 6.06 7.28
N VAL A 126 -31.47 5.44 8.04
CA VAL A 126 -31.17 4.87 9.34
C VAL A 126 -31.89 3.52 9.53
N SER A 127 -31.41 2.74 10.49
CA SER A 127 -32.12 1.54 10.95
C SER A 127 -33.42 1.91 11.69
N PRO A 128 -34.37 0.99 11.87
CA PRO A 128 -35.47 1.19 12.79
C PRO A 128 -35.00 1.60 14.19
N PRO A 129 -35.79 2.41 14.92
CA PRO A 129 -35.48 2.76 16.31
C PRO A 129 -35.57 1.54 17.22
N ASP A 130 -34.68 1.45 18.19
CA ASP A 130 -34.76 0.48 19.28
C ASP A 130 -35.82 0.89 20.33
N GLU A 131 -35.94 0.11 21.37
CA GLU A 131 -36.93 0.35 22.47
C GLU A 131 -36.68 1.68 23.21
N HIS A 132 -35.50 2.24 23.12
CA HIS A 132 -35.10 3.53 23.69
C HIS A 132 -35.19 4.69 22.70
N GLY A 133 -35.56 4.42 21.43
CA GLY A 133 -35.71 5.41 20.38
C GLY A 133 -34.45 5.73 19.63
N PHE A 134 -33.36 4.95 19.76
CA PHE A 134 -32.14 5.14 19.02
C PHE A 134 -32.16 4.38 17.69
N CYS A 135 -31.84 5.09 16.61
CA CYS A 135 -31.63 4.54 15.29
C CYS A 135 -30.12 4.48 15.03
N SER A 136 -29.63 3.42 14.38
CA SER A 136 -28.27 3.37 13.89
C SER A 136 -28.17 4.04 12.52
N MET A 137 -27.10 4.81 12.28
CA MET A 137 -26.71 5.32 10.95
C MET A 137 -26.27 4.18 10.01
N GLY A 138 -26.16 2.96 10.55
CA GLY A 138 -25.89 1.74 9.80
C GLY A 138 -24.51 1.75 9.14
N ILE A 139 -24.50 1.52 7.82
CA ILE A 139 -23.28 1.37 7.03
C ILE A 139 -22.64 2.70 6.61
N SER A 140 -23.20 3.84 7.02
CA SER A 140 -22.70 5.18 6.66
C SER A 140 -22.79 6.12 7.85
N VAL A 141 -21.82 6.04 8.76
CA VAL A 141 -21.74 6.89 9.95
C VAL A 141 -20.94 8.16 9.65
N GLY A 142 -19.76 8.01 9.18
CA GLY A 142 -18.83 8.99 8.66
C GLY A 142 -19.13 10.44 9.00
N MET A 143 -19.31 11.24 7.98
CA MET A 143 -19.71 12.64 8.09
C MET A 143 -21.26 12.82 8.15
N ASP A 144 -22.02 11.76 7.91
CA ASP A 144 -23.48 11.80 7.92
C ASP A 144 -23.99 12.15 9.33
N LYS A 145 -23.33 11.60 10.36
CA LYS A 145 -23.67 11.93 11.76
C LYS A 145 -23.46 13.42 12.07
N CYS A 146 -22.31 13.94 11.71
CA CYS A 146 -21.97 15.37 11.87
C CYS A 146 -22.97 16.27 11.11
N ALA A 147 -23.34 15.89 9.90
CA ALA A 147 -24.34 16.63 9.11
C ALA A 147 -25.72 16.63 9.77
N VAL A 148 -26.17 15.50 10.34
CA VAL A 148 -27.42 15.41 11.10
C VAL A 148 -27.40 16.30 12.32
N GLU A 149 -26.27 16.38 13.02
CA GLU A 149 -26.12 17.21 14.22
C GLU A 149 -26.12 18.71 13.92
N SER A 150 -25.63 19.11 12.73
CA SER A 150 -25.53 20.51 12.31
C SER A 150 -26.71 21.04 11.49
N ALA A 151 -27.53 20.16 10.89
CA ALA A 151 -28.65 20.55 10.04
C ALA A 151 -29.83 21.16 10.82
N SER A 152 -30.47 22.17 10.22
CA SER A 152 -31.68 22.80 10.76
C SER A 152 -32.90 21.88 10.72
N VAL A 153 -33.05 21.13 9.63
CA VAL A 153 -34.10 20.12 9.44
C VAL A 153 -33.48 18.79 9.07
N VAL A 154 -33.86 17.74 9.77
CA VAL A 154 -33.42 16.36 9.46
C VAL A 154 -34.60 15.53 9.02
N PHE A 155 -34.52 14.96 7.83
CA PHE A 155 -35.52 14.03 7.30
C PHE A 155 -34.88 12.65 7.14
N ALA A 156 -35.30 11.70 7.96
CA ALA A 156 -34.74 10.35 8.00
C ALA A 156 -35.64 9.33 7.28
N GLN A 157 -35.05 8.57 6.37
CA GLN A 157 -35.63 7.35 5.81
C GLN A 157 -35.27 6.19 6.73
N ILE A 158 -36.29 5.60 7.36
CA ILE A 158 -36.14 4.42 8.18
C ILE A 158 -36.26 3.19 7.28
N ASN A 159 -35.21 2.39 7.21
CA ASN A 159 -35.13 1.21 6.35
C ASN A 159 -34.73 -0.03 7.17
N ARG A 160 -35.56 -1.09 7.14
CA ARG A 160 -35.30 -2.36 7.85
C ARG A 160 -34.12 -3.13 7.25
N GLU A 161 -33.74 -2.84 5.99
CA GLU A 161 -32.57 -3.40 5.35
C GLU A 161 -31.26 -2.75 5.83
N MET A 162 -31.32 -1.62 6.58
CA MET A 162 -30.16 -0.94 7.14
C MET A 162 -29.69 -1.69 8.39
N PRO A 163 -28.44 -2.23 8.40
CA PRO A 163 -27.89 -2.90 9.57
C PRO A 163 -27.85 -1.98 10.79
N ARG A 164 -28.09 -2.53 11.95
CA ARG A 164 -27.88 -1.85 13.22
C ARG A 164 -26.41 -2.00 13.64
N THR A 165 -25.57 -1.12 13.18
CA THR A 165 -24.15 -1.11 13.53
C THR A 165 -23.93 -0.54 14.93
N LEU A 166 -22.87 -0.99 15.61
CA LEU A 166 -22.52 -0.60 16.97
C LEU A 166 -21.39 0.44 16.99
N GLY A 167 -20.98 0.88 18.16
CA GLY A 167 -20.03 1.97 18.35
C GLY A 167 -20.73 3.31 18.51
N ASP A 168 -20.17 4.39 17.96
CA ASP A 168 -20.80 5.72 18.00
C ASP A 168 -21.60 6.01 16.72
N SER A 169 -22.50 5.08 16.37
CA SER A 169 -23.33 5.11 15.17
C SER A 169 -24.77 5.56 15.41
N PHE A 170 -25.14 5.83 16.65
CA PHE A 170 -26.54 6.03 17.04
C PHE A 170 -26.95 7.51 17.04
N ILE A 171 -28.19 7.74 16.60
CA ILE A 171 -28.92 9.01 16.70
C ILE A 171 -30.27 8.74 17.33
N HIS A 172 -30.63 9.53 18.35
CA HIS A 172 -31.97 9.42 18.95
C HIS A 172 -33.02 10.02 17.99
N SER A 173 -34.15 9.30 17.82
CA SER A 173 -35.20 9.66 16.84
C SER A 173 -35.83 11.05 17.07
N SER A 174 -35.72 11.61 18.29
CA SER A 174 -36.14 13.00 18.56
C SER A 174 -35.35 14.05 17.80
N ARG A 175 -34.20 13.68 17.25
CA ARG A 175 -33.38 14.57 16.38
C ARG A 175 -33.96 14.69 14.97
N PHE A 176 -34.82 13.77 14.56
CA PHE A 176 -35.44 13.79 13.24
C PHE A 176 -36.71 14.66 13.28
N HIS A 177 -36.76 15.66 12.41
CA HIS A 177 -37.95 16.52 12.26
C HIS A 177 -39.02 15.81 11.47
N TYR A 178 -38.61 14.99 10.49
CA TYR A 178 -39.49 14.14 9.69
C TYR A 178 -38.89 12.76 9.56
N THR A 179 -39.76 11.76 9.56
CA THR A 179 -39.37 10.37 9.29
C THR A 179 -40.33 9.74 8.30
N MET A 180 -39.80 8.83 7.48
CA MET A 180 -40.61 7.95 6.67
C MET A 180 -40.07 6.53 6.73
N GLU A 181 -40.95 5.56 6.78
CA GLU A 181 -40.59 4.14 6.67
C GLU A 181 -40.65 3.74 5.20
N HIS A 182 -39.51 3.31 4.68
CA HIS A 182 -39.39 2.78 3.33
C HIS A 182 -38.27 1.75 3.26
N ASP A 183 -38.69 0.48 3.09
CA ASP A 183 -37.77 -0.62 2.97
C ASP A 183 -37.32 -0.76 1.52
N GLU A 184 -36.00 -0.66 1.27
CA GLU A 184 -35.39 -0.92 -0.03
C GLU A 184 -34.00 -1.51 0.14
N PRO A 185 -33.55 -2.36 -0.80
CA PRO A 185 -32.22 -2.92 -0.76
C PRO A 185 -31.15 -1.83 -0.78
N LEU A 186 -30.10 -2.02 0.02
CA LEU A 186 -28.92 -1.15 -0.01
C LEU A 186 -28.08 -1.44 -1.27
N PRO A 187 -27.45 -0.43 -1.86
CA PRO A 187 -26.51 -0.64 -2.96
C PRO A 187 -25.40 -1.61 -2.58
N GLU A 188 -25.11 -2.57 -3.44
CA GLU A 188 -24.01 -3.51 -3.27
C GLU A 188 -22.86 -3.18 -4.22
N ILE A 189 -21.61 -3.26 -3.70
CA ILE A 189 -20.38 -3.06 -4.47
C ILE A 189 -19.52 -4.30 -4.31
N VAL A 190 -19.38 -5.08 -5.37
CA VAL A 190 -18.60 -6.32 -5.35
C VAL A 190 -17.42 -6.23 -6.31
N PHE A 191 -16.22 -6.30 -5.77
CA PHE A 191 -14.97 -6.33 -6.53
C PHE A 191 -14.62 -7.79 -6.88
N ARG A 192 -15.06 -8.29 -8.04
CA ARG A 192 -14.90 -9.71 -8.43
C ARG A 192 -13.77 -9.99 -9.42
N GLU A 193 -13.19 -9.00 -10.07
CA GLU A 193 -12.24 -9.23 -11.15
C GLU A 193 -10.86 -9.66 -10.64
N ARG A 194 -10.39 -10.81 -11.13
CA ARG A 194 -9.00 -11.24 -10.95
C ARG A 194 -8.07 -10.31 -11.73
N SER A 195 -6.97 -9.93 -11.10
CA SER A 195 -5.94 -9.10 -11.71
C SER A 195 -4.57 -9.66 -11.36
N ALA A 196 -3.88 -10.22 -12.34
CA ALA A 196 -2.52 -10.73 -12.15
C ALA A 196 -1.54 -9.63 -11.67
N VAL A 197 -1.77 -8.38 -12.06
CA VAL A 197 -1.01 -7.22 -11.57
C VAL A 197 -1.25 -7.00 -10.08
N ALA A 198 -2.52 -6.93 -9.66
CA ALA A 198 -2.88 -6.73 -8.26
C ALA A 198 -2.39 -7.89 -7.37
N GLU A 199 -2.46 -9.12 -7.87
CA GLU A 199 -1.94 -10.30 -7.19
C GLU A 199 -0.43 -10.24 -6.98
N ARG A 200 0.36 -9.86 -8.01
CA ARG A 200 1.82 -9.70 -7.88
C ARG A 200 2.17 -8.60 -6.88
N ILE A 201 1.49 -7.47 -6.92
CA ILE A 201 1.69 -6.39 -5.94
C ILE A 201 1.41 -6.89 -4.52
N ALA A 202 0.31 -7.61 -4.31
CA ALA A 202 -0.07 -8.17 -3.02
C ALA A 202 1.00 -9.12 -2.46
N ARG A 203 1.58 -9.98 -3.29
CA ARG A 203 2.71 -10.86 -2.91
C ARG A 203 3.93 -10.07 -2.44
N TYR A 204 4.26 -8.97 -3.10
CA TYR A 204 5.40 -8.14 -2.71
C TYR A 204 5.18 -7.40 -1.40
N ILE A 205 3.97 -6.95 -1.09
CA ILE A 205 3.73 -6.17 0.12
C ILE A 205 3.32 -7.00 1.34
N SER A 206 2.79 -8.22 1.16
CA SER A 206 2.41 -9.10 2.27
C SER A 206 3.55 -9.34 3.28
N PRO A 207 4.84 -9.53 2.88
CA PRO A 207 5.94 -9.65 3.83
C PRO A 207 6.22 -8.38 4.66
N LEU A 208 5.82 -7.20 4.18
CA LEU A 208 5.97 -5.94 4.90
C LEU A 208 5.01 -5.81 6.09
N ILE A 209 3.93 -6.59 6.09
CA ILE A 209 2.89 -6.56 7.11
C ILE A 209 3.18 -7.67 8.12
N GLU A 210 3.49 -7.27 9.34
CA GLU A 210 3.86 -8.18 10.41
C GLU A 210 2.63 -8.65 11.18
N ASP A 211 2.75 -9.80 11.87
CA ASP A 211 1.73 -10.25 12.81
C ASP A 211 1.48 -9.17 13.87
N GLY A 212 0.23 -9.00 14.26
CA GLY A 212 -0.21 -7.99 15.21
C GLY A 212 -0.29 -6.56 14.64
N SER A 213 -0.06 -6.35 13.33
CA SER A 213 -0.24 -5.04 12.68
C SER A 213 -1.69 -4.59 12.71
N THR A 214 -1.92 -3.29 12.88
CA THR A 214 -3.23 -2.66 12.66
C THR A 214 -3.28 -2.10 11.24
N ILE A 215 -4.29 -2.48 10.47
CA ILE A 215 -4.34 -2.25 9.02
C ILE A 215 -5.44 -1.24 8.68
N GLN A 216 -5.10 -0.31 7.78
CA GLN A 216 -6.02 0.47 6.98
C GLN A 216 -5.76 0.19 5.50
N THR A 217 -6.82 0.02 4.73
CA THR A 217 -6.73 -0.08 3.27
C THR A 217 -7.66 0.92 2.59
N GLY A 218 -7.17 1.51 1.50
CA GLY A 218 -8.05 2.23 0.57
C GLY A 218 -9.00 1.28 -0.15
N VAL A 219 -10.03 1.85 -0.79
CA VAL A 219 -10.98 1.10 -1.62
C VAL A 219 -10.38 0.86 -3.01
N GLY A 220 -10.46 -0.35 -3.53
CA GLY A 220 -9.99 -0.67 -4.87
C GLY A 220 -9.50 -2.09 -5.07
N ARG A 221 -9.19 -2.45 -6.32
CA ARG A 221 -8.78 -3.82 -6.68
C ARG A 221 -7.50 -4.25 -5.95
N ILE A 222 -6.46 -3.43 -5.96
CA ILE A 222 -5.17 -3.79 -5.36
C ILE A 222 -5.27 -3.94 -3.84
N PRO A 223 -5.83 -2.97 -3.07
CA PRO A 223 -6.02 -3.13 -1.64
C PRO A 223 -6.83 -4.39 -1.27
N ASN A 224 -7.87 -4.74 -2.02
CA ASN A 224 -8.65 -5.95 -1.77
C ASN A 224 -7.83 -7.23 -1.96
N TRP A 225 -6.98 -7.30 -3.00
CA TRP A 225 -6.09 -8.45 -3.20
C TRP A 225 -5.04 -8.58 -2.09
N VAL A 226 -4.55 -7.45 -1.58
CA VAL A 226 -3.63 -7.47 -0.43
C VAL A 226 -4.25 -8.18 0.76
N MET A 227 -5.51 -7.86 1.08
CA MET A 227 -6.21 -8.48 2.21
C MET A 227 -6.29 -10.01 2.07
N ILE A 228 -6.50 -10.53 0.86
CA ILE A 228 -6.53 -11.97 0.59
C ILE A 228 -5.16 -12.61 0.90
N TYR A 229 -4.06 -11.93 0.55
CA TYR A 229 -2.70 -12.44 0.79
C TYR A 229 -2.22 -12.35 2.25
N LEU A 230 -3.06 -11.86 3.16
CA LEU A 230 -2.77 -11.78 4.59
C LEU A 230 -3.40 -12.91 5.43
N GLU A 231 -4.09 -13.87 4.83
CA GLU A 231 -4.75 -14.98 5.54
C GLU A 231 -3.82 -15.78 6.48
N GLY A 232 -2.53 -15.89 6.12
CA GLY A 232 -1.53 -16.59 6.93
C GLY A 232 -0.99 -15.78 8.11
N LYS A 233 -1.38 -14.51 8.25
CA LYS A 233 -0.95 -13.64 9.36
C LYS A 233 -1.76 -13.91 10.62
N LYS A 234 -1.25 -13.41 11.76
CA LYS A 234 -1.85 -13.63 13.08
C LYS A 234 -2.09 -12.31 13.80
N ASP A 235 -3.17 -12.27 14.57
CA ASP A 235 -3.50 -11.16 15.48
C ASP A 235 -3.57 -9.78 14.80
N LEU A 236 -3.95 -9.73 13.53
CA LEU A 236 -4.14 -8.46 12.83
C LEU A 236 -5.30 -7.66 13.47
N GLY A 237 -5.20 -6.35 13.43
CA GLY A 237 -6.26 -5.42 13.77
C GLY A 237 -6.73 -4.64 12.54
N ILE A 238 -7.97 -4.15 12.58
CA ILE A 238 -8.52 -3.27 11.55
C ILE A 238 -8.90 -1.93 12.17
N HIS A 239 -8.40 -0.83 11.59
CA HIS A 239 -8.85 0.53 11.82
C HIS A 239 -8.81 1.24 10.46
N THR A 240 -9.96 1.31 9.79
CA THR A 240 -10.03 1.70 8.38
C THR A 240 -11.18 2.67 8.11
N GLU A 241 -11.14 3.33 6.97
CA GLU A 241 -12.24 4.14 6.46
C GLU A 241 -13.44 3.27 6.10
N VAL A 242 -13.22 2.31 5.21
CA VAL A 242 -14.29 1.48 4.61
C VAL A 242 -14.02 0.01 4.86
N LEU A 243 -15.02 -0.70 5.39
CA LEU A 243 -15.05 -2.16 5.36
C LEU A 243 -15.56 -2.65 4.00
N THR A 244 -14.91 -3.68 3.47
CA THR A 244 -15.26 -4.33 2.20
C THR A 244 -15.33 -5.85 2.35
N ASP A 245 -15.83 -6.57 1.34
CA ASP A 245 -15.85 -8.04 1.34
C ASP A 245 -14.45 -8.67 1.51
N ALA A 246 -13.39 -7.99 1.11
CA ALA A 246 -12.02 -8.45 1.32
C ALA A 246 -11.63 -8.46 2.81
N HIS A 247 -12.12 -7.48 3.58
CA HIS A 247 -11.96 -7.49 5.04
C HIS A 247 -12.75 -8.65 5.66
N LEU A 248 -14.00 -8.88 5.25
CA LEU A 248 -14.80 -9.99 5.71
C LEU A 248 -14.12 -11.35 5.44
N HIS A 249 -13.51 -11.49 4.26
CA HIS A 249 -12.74 -12.68 3.92
C HIS A 249 -11.56 -12.90 4.89
N LEU A 250 -10.78 -11.86 5.16
CA LEU A 250 -9.65 -11.91 6.10
C LEU A 250 -10.10 -12.16 7.56
N ILE A 251 -11.22 -11.59 7.98
CA ILE A 251 -11.81 -11.85 9.31
C ILE A 251 -12.20 -13.33 9.42
N ASN A 252 -12.88 -13.87 8.42
CA ASN A 252 -13.33 -15.27 8.40
C ASN A 252 -12.16 -16.28 8.35
N SER A 253 -10.98 -15.89 7.86
CA SER A 253 -9.78 -16.73 7.93
C SER A 253 -9.19 -16.88 9.34
N GLY A 254 -9.65 -16.04 10.30
CA GLY A 254 -9.12 -15.99 11.67
C GLY A 254 -7.84 -15.18 11.83
N ALA A 255 -7.35 -14.52 10.78
CA ALA A 255 -6.16 -13.67 10.85
C ALA A 255 -6.40 -12.38 11.67
N VAL A 256 -7.65 -11.91 11.76
CA VAL A 256 -8.03 -10.68 12.46
C VAL A 256 -8.64 -11.02 13.81
N THR A 257 -7.93 -10.70 14.88
CA THR A 257 -8.42 -10.83 16.27
C THR A 257 -8.57 -9.48 16.96
N GLY A 258 -7.86 -8.46 16.48
CA GLY A 258 -7.77 -7.16 17.15
C GLY A 258 -7.06 -7.18 18.50
N LEU A 259 -6.56 -8.34 18.97
CA LEU A 259 -5.98 -8.53 20.30
C LEU A 259 -4.64 -7.81 20.51
N LYS A 260 -3.99 -7.38 19.45
CA LYS A 260 -2.74 -6.59 19.50
C LYS A 260 -2.96 -5.10 19.21
N LYS A 261 -4.19 -4.68 18.93
CA LYS A 261 -4.48 -3.25 18.76
C LYS A 261 -4.17 -2.48 20.04
N THR A 262 -3.63 -1.28 19.90
CA THR A 262 -3.37 -0.39 21.05
C THR A 262 -4.66 0.29 21.54
N LEU A 263 -5.55 0.65 20.62
CA LEU A 263 -6.87 1.23 20.91
C LEU A 263 -7.96 0.31 20.36
N ASN A 264 -9.16 0.36 20.95
CA ASN A 264 -10.29 -0.50 20.58
C ASN A 264 -9.88 -1.97 20.51
N HIS A 265 -9.28 -2.46 21.60
CA HIS A 265 -8.76 -3.81 21.73
C HIS A 265 -9.86 -4.85 21.45
N GLY A 266 -9.58 -5.82 20.57
CA GLY A 266 -10.53 -6.81 20.15
C GLY A 266 -11.67 -6.30 19.25
N LYS A 267 -11.59 -5.05 18.73
CA LYS A 267 -12.61 -4.45 17.88
C LYS A 267 -12.07 -4.11 16.49
N ILE A 268 -12.94 -4.28 15.51
CA ILE A 268 -12.79 -3.77 14.16
C ILE A 268 -13.40 -2.38 14.13
N VAL A 269 -12.65 -1.38 13.68
CA VAL A 269 -13.11 0.02 13.64
C VAL A 269 -13.22 0.49 12.20
N ALA A 270 -14.37 1.05 11.84
CA ALA A 270 -14.62 1.64 10.53
C ALA A 270 -15.58 2.83 10.62
N THR A 271 -15.79 3.52 9.51
CA THR A 271 -16.77 4.61 9.41
C THR A 271 -17.79 4.39 8.31
N TYR A 272 -17.42 3.62 7.28
CA TYR A 272 -18.28 3.19 6.18
C TYR A 272 -18.16 1.69 5.94
N CYS A 273 -19.21 1.12 5.33
CA CYS A 273 -19.20 -0.26 4.86
C CYS A 273 -19.75 -0.30 3.42
N MET A 274 -18.98 -0.88 2.51
CA MET A 274 -19.33 -0.97 1.09
C MET A 274 -18.97 -2.36 0.56
N GLY A 275 -19.97 -3.20 0.32
CA GLY A 275 -19.75 -4.57 -0.14
C GLY A 275 -21.02 -5.27 -0.52
N SER A 276 -21.03 -6.58 -0.37
CA SER A 276 -22.19 -7.43 -0.61
C SER A 276 -23.13 -7.48 0.58
N ARG A 277 -24.33 -8.01 0.38
CA ARG A 277 -25.29 -8.29 1.44
C ARG A 277 -24.68 -9.11 2.58
N LYS A 278 -23.80 -10.05 2.29
CA LYS A 278 -23.11 -10.86 3.32
C LYS A 278 -22.30 -9.99 4.30
N LEU A 279 -21.65 -8.94 3.79
CA LEU A 279 -20.93 -8.01 4.65
C LEU A 279 -21.89 -7.16 5.48
N TYR A 280 -23.03 -6.74 4.91
CA TYR A 280 -24.05 -5.99 5.66
C TYR A 280 -24.68 -6.83 6.76
N ASP A 281 -24.97 -8.10 6.49
CA ASP A 281 -25.47 -9.05 7.50
C ASP A 281 -24.42 -9.31 8.60
N PHE A 282 -23.12 -9.33 8.25
CA PHE A 282 -22.03 -9.52 9.22
C PHE A 282 -21.91 -8.35 10.20
N VAL A 283 -22.10 -7.11 9.76
CA VAL A 283 -21.97 -5.93 10.65
C VAL A 283 -23.24 -5.64 11.45
N ASP A 284 -24.36 -6.30 11.15
CA ASP A 284 -25.62 -6.10 11.87
C ASP A 284 -25.55 -6.65 13.30
N ASN A 285 -25.73 -5.79 14.29
CA ASN A 285 -25.66 -6.13 15.72
C ASN A 285 -24.40 -6.92 16.13
N ASN A 286 -23.30 -6.75 15.41
CA ASN A 286 -22.06 -7.48 15.67
C ASN A 286 -21.18 -6.72 16.68
N PRO A 287 -20.98 -7.26 17.92
CA PRO A 287 -20.19 -6.58 18.94
C PRO A 287 -18.68 -6.52 18.63
N GLU A 288 -18.18 -7.25 17.64
CA GLU A 288 -16.78 -7.17 17.21
C GLU A 288 -16.49 -5.95 16.33
N VAL A 289 -17.55 -5.34 15.75
CA VAL A 289 -17.43 -4.25 14.80
C VAL A 289 -18.03 -2.97 15.37
N GLU A 290 -17.23 -1.91 15.38
CA GLU A 290 -17.63 -0.59 15.86
C GLU A 290 -17.49 0.45 14.75
N PHE A 291 -18.56 1.17 14.49
CA PHE A 291 -18.59 2.29 13.55
C PHE A 291 -18.50 3.60 14.31
N TYR A 292 -17.63 4.47 13.83
CA TYR A 292 -17.40 5.78 14.41
C TYR A 292 -17.47 6.89 13.36
N PRO A 293 -17.81 8.12 13.76
CA PRO A 293 -17.79 9.27 12.87
C PRO A 293 -16.35 9.66 12.47
N VAL A 294 -16.25 10.56 11.47
CA VAL A 294 -14.96 10.95 10.86
C VAL A 294 -13.97 11.52 11.87
N GLU A 295 -14.42 12.27 12.87
CA GLU A 295 -13.58 12.85 13.93
C GLU A 295 -12.87 11.82 14.79
N TYR A 296 -13.34 10.59 14.82
CA TYR A 296 -12.69 9.48 15.50
C TYR A 296 -11.77 8.70 14.55
N VAL A 297 -12.34 8.21 13.44
CA VAL A 297 -11.66 7.27 12.54
C VAL A 297 -10.45 7.91 11.86
N TYR A 298 -10.54 9.20 11.48
CA TYR A 298 -9.43 9.92 10.84
C TYR A 298 -8.59 10.76 11.81
N ASN A 299 -8.80 10.58 13.11
CA ASN A 299 -8.03 11.33 14.10
C ASN A 299 -6.57 10.88 14.09
N ARG A 300 -5.71 11.72 13.53
CA ARG A 300 -4.27 11.43 13.40
C ARG A 300 -3.60 11.13 14.75
N LYS A 301 -4.09 11.75 15.87
CA LYS A 301 -3.56 11.49 17.21
C LYS A 301 -3.95 10.09 17.71
N LEU A 302 -5.14 9.59 17.37
CA LEU A 302 -5.59 8.23 17.72
C LEU A 302 -4.91 7.19 16.82
N ILE A 303 -4.90 7.39 15.50
CA ILE A 303 -4.32 6.46 14.53
C ILE A 303 -2.83 6.22 14.85
N ARG A 304 -2.04 7.26 15.11
CA ARG A 304 -0.61 7.13 15.40
C ARG A 304 -0.29 6.37 16.69
N GLN A 305 -1.25 6.18 17.59
CA GLN A 305 -1.06 5.40 18.81
C GLN A 305 -1.09 3.89 18.57
N HIS A 306 -1.65 3.44 17.45
CA HIS A 306 -1.60 2.02 17.11
C HIS A 306 -0.16 1.61 16.83
N TYR A 307 0.32 0.61 17.56
CA TYR A 307 1.60 -0.02 17.27
C TYR A 307 1.50 -0.78 15.94
N ARG A 308 2.49 -0.62 15.06
CA ARG A 308 2.51 -1.20 13.71
C ARG A 308 1.27 -0.84 12.87
N MET A 309 0.94 0.46 12.86
CA MET A 309 -0.11 0.94 11.96
C MET A 309 0.37 0.86 10.50
N VAL A 310 -0.31 0.11 9.67
CA VAL A 310 0.00 -0.06 8.24
C VAL A 310 -1.11 0.57 7.42
N ALA A 311 -0.77 1.65 6.70
CA ALA A 311 -1.68 2.32 5.78
C ALA A 311 -1.33 1.96 4.33
N ILE A 312 -2.28 1.36 3.60
CA ILE A 312 -2.11 0.86 2.23
C ILE A 312 -3.08 1.59 1.33
N ASN A 313 -2.56 2.43 0.45
CA ASN A 313 -3.38 3.27 -0.42
C ASN A 313 -2.92 3.24 -1.87
N SER A 314 -3.86 3.38 -2.80
CA SER A 314 -3.59 3.39 -4.23
C SER A 314 -3.20 4.77 -4.73
N ALA A 315 -2.40 4.82 -5.81
CA ALA A 315 -2.06 6.04 -6.51
C ALA A 315 -2.40 5.96 -8.00
N LEU A 316 -2.56 7.12 -8.63
CA LEU A 316 -2.66 7.27 -10.08
C LEU A 316 -1.28 7.45 -10.71
N GLU A 317 -0.43 8.28 -10.11
CA GLU A 317 0.94 8.56 -10.53
C GLU A 317 1.86 8.78 -9.31
N ILE A 318 3.13 8.49 -9.49
CA ILE A 318 4.22 8.87 -8.58
C ILE A 318 5.40 9.40 -9.37
N ASP A 319 5.99 10.53 -8.94
CA ASP A 319 7.20 11.04 -9.57
C ASP A 319 8.48 10.45 -8.95
N LEU A 320 9.61 10.61 -9.67
CA LEU A 320 10.90 10.08 -9.24
C LEU A 320 11.41 10.66 -7.91
N SER A 321 10.83 11.73 -7.41
CA SER A 321 11.15 12.28 -6.08
C SER A 321 10.30 11.65 -4.97
N GLY A 322 9.22 10.96 -5.33
CA GLY A 322 8.27 10.32 -4.42
C GLY A 322 7.02 11.15 -4.10
N GLN A 323 6.70 12.18 -4.89
CA GLN A 323 5.41 12.86 -4.81
C GLN A 323 4.33 11.99 -5.44
N VAL A 324 3.15 11.91 -4.80
CA VAL A 324 2.06 11.03 -5.22
C VAL A 324 0.83 11.83 -5.59
N CYS A 325 0.29 11.57 -6.77
CA CYS A 325 -1.06 11.95 -7.15
C CYS A 325 -2.00 10.74 -7.05
N ALA A 326 -3.13 10.90 -6.34
CA ALA A 326 -4.16 9.87 -6.21
C ALA A 326 -5.56 10.37 -6.61
N GLU A 327 -5.72 11.66 -6.90
CA GLU A 327 -7.04 12.27 -7.11
C GLU A 327 -7.30 12.77 -8.54
N SER A 328 -6.26 13.01 -9.34
CA SER A 328 -6.42 13.59 -10.67
C SER A 328 -5.46 12.99 -11.71
N MET A 329 -5.79 13.17 -12.99
CA MET A 329 -4.94 12.89 -14.14
C MET A 329 -4.75 14.22 -14.90
N GLY A 330 -3.69 14.95 -14.60
CA GLY A 330 -3.55 16.34 -14.97
C GLY A 330 -4.67 17.16 -14.31
N HIS A 331 -5.34 17.99 -15.09
CA HIS A 331 -6.47 18.81 -14.62
C HIS A 331 -7.78 18.03 -14.42
N LYS A 332 -7.87 16.79 -14.90
CA LYS A 332 -9.09 15.98 -14.77
C LYS A 332 -9.15 15.30 -13.42
N VAL A 333 -10.14 15.69 -12.61
CA VAL A 333 -10.38 15.06 -11.30
C VAL A 333 -10.93 13.66 -11.50
N TYR A 334 -10.31 12.68 -10.84
CA TYR A 334 -10.69 11.27 -10.91
C TYR A 334 -11.37 10.79 -9.63
N SER A 335 -10.88 11.23 -8.49
CA SER A 335 -11.41 10.88 -7.16
C SER A 335 -11.32 12.08 -6.22
N GLY A 336 -11.11 11.89 -4.94
CA GLY A 336 -10.87 12.93 -3.95
C GLY A 336 -9.71 12.56 -3.04
N ILE A 337 -9.29 13.51 -2.21
CA ILE A 337 -8.24 13.29 -1.20
C ILE A 337 -8.69 12.22 -0.20
N GLY A 338 -9.94 12.28 0.26
CA GLY A 338 -10.49 11.32 1.22
C GLY A 338 -9.73 11.31 2.55
N GLY A 339 -9.72 10.15 3.19
CA GLY A 339 -8.95 9.86 4.40
C GLY A 339 -7.49 9.48 4.14
N TYR A 340 -7.07 9.40 2.89
CA TYR A 340 -5.75 8.96 2.46
C TYR A 340 -4.61 9.65 3.23
N VAL A 341 -4.62 10.99 3.26
CA VAL A 341 -3.54 11.78 3.89
C VAL A 341 -3.53 11.62 5.40
N ASP A 342 -4.72 11.52 6.03
CA ASP A 342 -4.85 11.36 7.47
C ASP A 342 -4.19 10.05 7.93
N PHE A 343 -4.49 8.93 7.26
CA PHE A 343 -3.92 7.63 7.56
C PHE A 343 -2.43 7.56 7.22
N MET A 344 -2.01 8.05 6.04
CA MET A 344 -0.60 8.03 5.64
C MET A 344 0.28 8.83 6.61
N HIS A 345 -0.16 10.04 6.97
CA HIS A 345 0.58 10.87 7.91
C HIS A 345 0.67 10.25 9.31
N ALA A 346 -0.44 9.69 9.81
CA ALA A 346 -0.48 9.08 11.12
C ALA A 346 0.34 7.78 11.18
N ALA A 347 0.23 6.91 10.17
CA ALA A 347 0.99 5.67 10.08
C ALA A 347 2.50 5.92 9.99
N SER A 348 2.95 6.96 9.24
CA SER A 348 4.38 7.33 9.18
C SER A 348 4.98 7.72 10.53
N SER A 349 4.14 8.11 11.48
CA SER A 349 4.54 8.55 12.84
C SER A 349 4.18 7.53 13.92
N SER A 350 3.57 6.40 13.55
CA SER A 350 3.23 5.32 14.47
C SER A 350 4.47 4.47 14.78
N PRO A 351 4.67 4.01 16.02
CA PRO A 351 5.76 3.09 16.33
C PRO A 351 5.67 1.79 15.54
N GLY A 352 6.69 1.50 14.72
CA GLY A 352 6.69 0.37 13.78
C GLY A 352 5.69 0.51 12.62
N GLY A 353 5.15 1.71 12.41
CA GLY A 353 4.16 1.97 11.37
C GLY A 353 4.77 2.00 9.97
N LYS A 354 3.94 1.69 8.97
CA LYS A 354 4.36 1.65 7.56
C LYS A 354 3.33 2.33 6.68
N THR A 355 3.83 3.10 5.72
CA THR A 355 3.03 3.71 4.66
C THR A 355 3.36 3.04 3.35
N ILE A 356 2.36 2.50 2.67
CA ILE A 356 2.53 1.71 1.46
C ILE A 356 1.64 2.30 0.36
N ILE A 357 2.27 2.75 -0.71
CA ILE A 357 1.60 3.17 -1.93
C ILE A 357 1.62 2.02 -2.92
N VAL A 358 0.47 1.68 -3.47
CA VAL A 358 0.34 0.62 -4.46
C VAL A 358 -0.23 1.17 -5.77
N LEU A 359 0.41 0.83 -6.88
CA LEU A 359 -0.09 1.20 -8.20
C LEU A 359 0.39 0.21 -9.26
N PRO A 360 -0.39 -0.03 -10.33
CA PRO A 360 0.14 -0.70 -11.51
C PRO A 360 1.27 0.15 -12.09
N SER A 361 2.29 -0.45 -12.64
CA SER A 361 3.41 0.29 -13.26
C SER A 361 3.00 1.08 -14.51
N THR A 362 1.88 0.69 -15.15
CA THR A 362 1.36 1.34 -16.36
C THR A 362 -0.14 1.63 -16.27
N THR A 363 -0.62 2.49 -17.17
CA THR A 363 -2.06 2.62 -17.47
C THR A 363 -2.65 1.29 -17.96
N SER A 364 -3.97 1.14 -17.90
CA SER A 364 -4.66 -0.11 -18.28
C SER A 364 -4.45 -0.51 -19.74
N ASP A 365 -4.18 0.46 -20.63
CA ASP A 365 -3.84 0.23 -22.03
C ASP A 365 -2.34 -0.04 -22.25
N GLY A 366 -1.52 -0.01 -21.18
CA GLY A 366 -0.08 -0.22 -21.22
C GLY A 366 0.73 0.88 -21.89
N ARG A 367 0.09 1.99 -22.31
CA ARG A 367 0.75 3.03 -23.14
C ARG A 367 1.59 4.01 -22.35
N LYS A 368 1.28 4.25 -21.08
CA LYS A 368 1.96 5.23 -20.23
C LYS A 368 2.45 4.59 -18.94
N SER A 369 3.62 5.02 -18.48
CA SER A 369 4.10 4.72 -17.14
C SER A 369 3.29 5.50 -16.10
N ARG A 370 3.06 4.89 -14.92
CA ARG A 370 2.52 5.58 -13.74
C ARG A 370 3.62 6.03 -12.77
N ILE A 371 4.86 5.58 -13.01
CA ILE A 371 6.06 6.17 -12.42
C ILE A 371 6.58 7.15 -13.46
N VAL A 372 6.70 8.42 -13.10
CA VAL A 372 6.99 9.52 -14.03
C VAL A 372 8.14 10.39 -13.50
N SER A 373 8.86 11.11 -14.36
CA SER A 373 9.93 12.00 -13.92
C SER A 373 9.40 13.17 -13.07
N HIS A 374 8.25 13.68 -13.43
CA HIS A 374 7.44 14.66 -12.68
C HIS A 374 5.95 14.35 -12.90
N LEU A 375 5.11 14.69 -11.92
CA LEU A 375 3.67 14.48 -12.06
C LEU A 375 3.13 15.21 -13.28
N THR A 376 2.11 14.64 -13.92
CA THR A 376 1.45 15.27 -15.07
C THR A 376 1.01 16.68 -14.73
N ASP A 377 1.24 17.64 -15.64
CA ASP A 377 0.89 19.05 -15.42
C ASP A 377 -0.57 19.22 -14.99
N GLY A 378 -0.77 19.94 -13.87
CA GLY A 378 -2.07 20.13 -13.24
C GLY A 378 -2.53 19.03 -12.31
N ALA A 379 -1.73 17.96 -12.13
CA ALA A 379 -2.04 16.90 -11.17
C ALA A 379 -1.85 17.39 -9.72
N GLY A 380 -2.80 17.04 -8.84
CA GLY A 380 -2.73 17.35 -7.42
C GLY A 380 -1.71 16.48 -6.68
N VAL A 381 -0.89 17.08 -5.80
CA VAL A 381 -0.01 16.33 -4.90
C VAL A 381 -0.80 15.94 -3.66
N VAL A 382 -1.32 14.70 -3.64
CA VAL A 382 -2.07 14.18 -2.49
C VAL A 382 -1.12 13.80 -1.36
N SER A 383 0.00 13.14 -1.66
CA SER A 383 1.02 12.80 -0.66
C SER A 383 2.34 13.46 -1.02
N PRO A 384 2.87 14.33 -0.14
CA PRO A 384 4.19 14.91 -0.35
C PRO A 384 5.26 13.84 -0.20
N ARG A 385 6.42 14.06 -0.84
CA ARG A 385 7.56 13.13 -0.84
C ARG A 385 8.08 12.74 0.55
N SER A 386 7.76 13.52 1.58
CA SER A 386 8.21 13.29 2.96
C SER A 386 7.42 12.21 3.70
N THR A 387 6.19 11.87 3.26
CA THR A 387 5.30 10.94 3.97
C THR A 387 5.25 9.54 3.34
N VAL A 388 5.89 9.35 2.18
CA VAL A 388 5.89 8.07 1.48
C VAL A 388 7.02 7.18 1.99
N GLY A 389 6.66 6.01 2.54
CA GLY A 389 7.60 4.99 2.99
C GLY A 389 7.90 3.97 1.90
N TYR A 390 6.93 3.15 1.55
CA TYR A 390 7.04 2.10 0.54
C TYR A 390 6.18 2.41 -0.68
N VAL A 391 6.69 2.03 -1.85
CA VAL A 391 5.95 2.05 -3.12
C VAL A 391 6.06 0.67 -3.75
N ALA A 392 4.94 0.09 -4.16
CA ALA A 392 4.92 -1.22 -4.78
C ALA A 392 4.21 -1.23 -6.13
N THR A 393 4.82 -1.92 -7.08
CA THR A 393 4.24 -2.28 -8.37
C THR A 393 4.32 -3.79 -8.56
N GLU A 394 3.84 -4.29 -9.68
CA GLU A 394 4.02 -5.70 -10.07
C GLU A 394 5.47 -6.11 -10.36
N PHE A 395 6.41 -5.16 -10.32
CA PHE A 395 7.85 -5.38 -10.51
C PHE A 395 8.67 -5.27 -9.22
N GLY A 396 8.04 -5.05 -8.08
CA GLY A 396 8.71 -5.05 -6.78
C GLY A 396 8.31 -3.91 -5.86
N VAL A 397 9.15 -3.68 -4.85
CA VAL A 397 8.96 -2.67 -3.81
C VAL A 397 10.14 -1.71 -3.78
N ALA A 398 9.87 -0.41 -3.72
CA ALA A 398 10.83 0.65 -3.46
C ALA A 398 10.60 1.22 -2.06
N TYR A 399 11.66 1.36 -1.27
CA TYR A 399 11.65 2.03 0.02
C TYR A 399 12.23 3.43 -0.13
N LEU A 400 11.46 4.46 0.28
CA LEU A 400 11.81 5.86 0.03
C LEU A 400 12.13 6.67 1.30
N HIS A 401 11.72 6.18 2.47
CA HIS A 401 11.94 6.92 3.72
C HIS A 401 13.44 7.03 4.05
N GLY A 402 13.90 8.24 4.38
CA GLY A 402 15.32 8.50 4.65
C GLY A 402 16.25 8.45 3.44
N LYS A 403 15.74 8.21 2.24
CA LYS A 403 16.53 8.14 1.00
C LYS A 403 16.67 9.51 0.33
N THR A 404 17.83 9.74 -0.28
CA THR A 404 18.07 10.92 -1.12
C THR A 404 17.22 10.88 -2.38
N ILE A 405 17.05 12.02 -3.07
CA ILE A 405 16.30 12.06 -4.35
C ILE A 405 16.91 11.08 -5.37
N ARG A 406 18.23 10.94 -5.41
CA ARG A 406 18.91 9.98 -6.29
C ARG A 406 18.53 8.54 -5.98
N GLU A 407 18.62 8.13 -4.72
CA GLU A 407 18.26 6.79 -4.30
C GLU A 407 16.77 6.50 -4.55
N ARG A 408 15.89 7.50 -4.33
CA ARG A 408 14.46 7.39 -4.65
C ARG A 408 14.22 7.19 -6.14
N ALA A 409 14.86 8.00 -6.99
CA ALA A 409 14.73 7.88 -8.43
C ALA A 409 15.16 6.49 -8.91
N LEU A 410 16.31 6.00 -8.45
CA LEU A 410 16.78 4.65 -8.79
C LEU A 410 15.84 3.56 -8.30
N ALA A 411 15.35 3.65 -7.07
CA ALA A 411 14.41 2.68 -6.51
C ALA A 411 13.08 2.65 -7.30
N LEU A 412 12.55 3.81 -7.68
CA LEU A 412 11.32 3.91 -8.44
C LEU A 412 11.50 3.45 -9.90
N ILE A 413 12.62 3.79 -10.55
CA ILE A 413 12.93 3.29 -11.89
C ILE A 413 13.05 1.77 -11.89
N ASN A 414 13.64 1.18 -10.83
CA ASN A 414 13.79 -0.28 -10.72
C ASN A 414 12.45 -1.01 -10.67
N ILE A 415 11.41 -0.43 -10.06
CA ILE A 415 10.07 -1.00 -10.00
C ILE A 415 9.12 -0.50 -11.09
N ALA A 416 9.60 0.36 -11.99
CA ALA A 416 8.86 0.77 -13.18
C ALA A 416 8.77 -0.39 -14.18
N HIS A 417 7.77 -0.33 -15.06
CA HIS A 417 7.67 -1.31 -16.16
C HIS A 417 8.94 -1.27 -17.01
N PRO A 418 9.58 -2.41 -17.33
CA PRO A 418 10.88 -2.46 -18.02
C PRO A 418 10.97 -1.59 -19.27
N ARG A 419 9.90 -1.56 -20.07
CA ARG A 419 9.79 -0.76 -21.29
C ARG A 419 10.05 0.75 -21.09
N PHE A 420 9.80 1.29 -19.89
CA PHE A 420 9.93 2.71 -19.60
C PHE A 420 11.20 3.06 -18.80
N ARG A 421 11.99 2.08 -18.35
CA ARG A 421 13.16 2.32 -17.49
C ARG A 421 14.21 3.20 -18.13
N ASP A 422 14.55 2.96 -19.40
CA ASP A 422 15.53 3.78 -20.13
C ASP A 422 15.05 5.21 -20.32
N GLN A 423 13.77 5.39 -20.67
CA GLN A 423 13.18 6.72 -20.80
C GLN A 423 13.27 7.46 -19.45
N LEU A 424 12.82 6.84 -18.36
CA LEU A 424 12.85 7.42 -17.02
C LEU A 424 14.28 7.73 -16.56
N MET A 425 15.24 6.86 -16.90
CA MET A 425 16.66 7.09 -16.59
C MET A 425 17.20 8.31 -17.34
N ASN A 426 16.89 8.44 -18.63
CA ASN A 426 17.33 9.58 -19.43
C ASN A 426 16.70 10.90 -18.94
N GLU A 427 15.40 10.87 -18.60
CA GLU A 427 14.72 12.00 -17.97
C GLU A 427 15.35 12.35 -16.62
N ALA A 428 15.63 11.36 -15.76
CA ALA A 428 16.28 11.57 -14.47
C ALA A 428 17.70 12.17 -14.61
N LYS A 429 18.47 11.77 -15.63
CA LYS A 429 19.76 12.38 -15.96
C LYS A 429 19.62 13.84 -16.39
N SER A 430 18.65 14.14 -17.26
CA SER A 430 18.42 15.49 -17.76
C SER A 430 18.07 16.52 -16.69
N ILE A 431 17.46 16.06 -15.57
CA ILE A 431 17.12 16.90 -14.41
C ILE A 431 18.09 16.70 -13.23
N HIS A 432 19.20 16.01 -13.44
CA HIS A 432 20.27 15.75 -12.45
C HIS A 432 19.80 15.00 -11.18
N TYR A 433 18.76 14.18 -11.28
CA TYR A 433 18.32 13.31 -10.18
C TYR A 433 19.22 12.09 -10.01
N VAL A 434 19.92 11.67 -11.06
CA VAL A 434 20.92 10.59 -11.04
C VAL A 434 22.23 11.06 -11.68
N TYR A 435 23.30 10.27 -11.54
CA TYR A 435 24.57 10.58 -12.18
C TYR A 435 24.47 10.44 -13.71
N GLU A 436 25.28 11.20 -14.46
CA GLU A 436 25.32 11.10 -15.93
C GLU A 436 25.73 9.69 -16.41
N ASP A 437 26.66 9.06 -15.69
CA ASP A 437 27.16 7.72 -15.96
C ASP A 437 26.34 6.62 -15.27
N GLN A 438 25.16 6.94 -14.68
CA GLN A 438 24.28 5.96 -14.07
C GLN A 438 23.81 4.92 -15.08
N ILE A 439 23.99 3.64 -14.75
CA ILE A 439 23.50 2.51 -15.55
C ILE A 439 22.02 2.32 -15.27
N ALA A 440 21.20 2.20 -16.32
CA ALA A 440 19.81 1.85 -16.19
C ALA A 440 19.65 0.38 -15.73
N PRO A 441 18.66 0.06 -14.88
CA PRO A 441 18.32 -1.33 -14.59
C PRO A 441 17.99 -2.10 -15.87
N PRO A 442 18.37 -3.38 -15.98
CA PRO A 442 18.21 -4.15 -17.22
C PRO A 442 16.76 -4.16 -17.72
N ILE A 443 16.58 -4.05 -19.04
CA ILE A 443 15.27 -4.06 -19.70
C ILE A 443 14.79 -5.48 -19.96
N TYR A 444 15.74 -6.42 -20.14
CA TYR A 444 15.46 -7.77 -20.56
C TYR A 444 15.11 -8.68 -19.37
N GLU A 445 14.15 -9.60 -19.57
CA GLU A 445 14.08 -10.81 -18.79
C GLU A 445 15.35 -11.66 -19.05
N PRO A 446 15.98 -12.24 -18.03
CA PRO A 446 15.31 -12.61 -16.80
C PRO A 446 15.19 -11.47 -15.82
N LEU A 447 13.97 -11.20 -15.46
CA LEU A 447 13.62 -10.45 -14.26
C LEU A 447 14.46 -10.96 -13.09
N TYR A 448 14.66 -10.11 -12.11
CA TYR A 448 15.26 -10.44 -10.83
C TYR A 448 14.86 -11.88 -10.39
N PRO A 449 15.85 -12.78 -10.19
CA PRO A 449 15.57 -14.19 -10.00
C PRO A 449 15.15 -14.49 -8.54
N GLY A 450 13.93 -14.10 -8.19
CA GLY A 450 13.36 -14.24 -6.86
C GLY A 450 13.20 -15.68 -6.37
N GLN A 451 13.28 -16.67 -7.25
CA GLN A 451 13.34 -18.09 -6.84
C GLN A 451 14.58 -18.42 -6.01
N TRP A 452 15.62 -17.59 -6.06
CA TRP A 452 16.83 -17.71 -5.25
C TRP A 452 16.80 -16.84 -3.98
N GLU A 453 15.63 -16.40 -3.55
CA GLU A 453 15.45 -15.80 -2.22
C GLU A 453 15.20 -16.90 -1.17
N THR A 454 15.94 -16.85 -0.04
CA THR A 454 15.78 -17.79 1.06
C THR A 454 16.14 -17.14 2.39
N SER A 455 15.74 -17.76 3.50
CA SER A 455 16.12 -17.33 4.84
C SER A 455 16.93 -18.42 5.52
N GLN A 456 18.03 -18.05 6.15
CA GLN A 456 18.90 -18.97 6.87
C GLN A 456 19.20 -18.44 8.27
N VAL A 457 19.20 -19.31 9.25
CA VAL A 457 19.61 -18.98 10.63
C VAL A 457 21.03 -19.44 10.87
N PHE A 458 21.90 -18.51 11.25
CA PHE A 458 23.30 -18.77 11.55
C PHE A 458 23.57 -18.72 13.08
N PRO A 459 24.60 -19.42 13.58
CA PRO A 459 24.95 -19.35 15.01
C PRO A 459 25.28 -17.93 15.48
N PRO A 460 24.88 -17.50 16.71
CA PRO A 460 24.19 -18.27 17.75
C PRO A 460 22.65 -18.22 17.67
N ASN A 461 22.01 -17.64 16.72
CA ASN A 461 20.58 -17.52 16.38
C ASN A 461 20.33 -16.24 15.57
N MET A 462 21.06 -16.12 14.47
CA MET A 462 21.02 -14.93 13.61
C MET A 462 20.28 -15.27 12.32
N PRO A 463 19.03 -14.84 12.14
CA PRO A 463 18.34 -14.95 10.88
C PRO A 463 18.91 -13.94 9.87
N LEU A 464 19.33 -14.42 8.72
CA LEU A 464 19.70 -13.61 7.57
C LEU A 464 18.82 -13.96 6.39
N PHE A 465 18.45 -12.94 5.62
CA PHE A 465 17.78 -13.11 4.34
C PHE A 465 18.83 -13.16 3.24
N ILE A 466 18.78 -14.21 2.43
CA ILE A 466 19.73 -14.47 1.35
C ILE A 466 19.01 -14.21 0.03
N ARG A 467 19.59 -13.37 -0.79
CA ARG A 467 18.95 -12.99 -2.06
C ARG A 467 19.96 -12.54 -3.11
N PRO A 468 19.62 -12.62 -4.40
CA PRO A 468 20.37 -11.93 -5.45
C PRO A 468 20.47 -10.42 -5.18
N ILE A 469 21.57 -9.82 -5.59
CA ILE A 469 21.78 -8.38 -5.46
C ILE A 469 20.87 -7.61 -6.42
N LYS A 470 20.47 -6.40 -6.03
CA LYS A 470 19.61 -5.50 -6.83
C LYS A 470 20.35 -4.21 -7.17
N PRO A 471 20.01 -3.52 -8.25
CA PRO A 471 20.59 -2.21 -8.56
C PRO A 471 20.47 -1.19 -7.42
N THR A 472 19.44 -1.32 -6.60
CA THR A 472 19.19 -0.48 -5.41
C THR A 472 20.13 -0.74 -4.24
N ASP A 473 20.92 -1.82 -4.27
CA ASP A 473 21.86 -2.19 -3.20
C ASP A 473 23.21 -1.45 -3.30
N GLU A 474 23.40 -0.59 -4.30
CA GLU A 474 24.66 0.11 -4.54
C GLU A 474 25.20 0.79 -3.27
N ARG A 475 24.35 1.55 -2.57
CA ARG A 475 24.76 2.24 -1.34
C ARG A 475 25.09 1.26 -0.21
N ALA A 476 24.27 0.24 -0.01
CA ALA A 476 24.50 -0.79 1.00
C ALA A 476 25.78 -1.58 0.73
N LEU A 477 26.07 -1.88 -0.54
CA LEU A 477 27.30 -2.56 -0.94
C LEU A 477 28.53 -1.68 -0.74
N GLN A 478 28.44 -0.38 -1.06
CA GLN A 478 29.50 0.58 -0.82
C GLN A 478 29.80 0.68 0.69
N GLU A 479 28.78 0.80 1.53
CA GLU A 479 28.92 0.83 2.99
C GLU A 479 29.53 -0.47 3.52
N PHE A 480 29.08 -1.61 3.01
CA PHE A 480 29.65 -2.91 3.37
C PHE A 480 31.17 -2.96 3.10
N PHE A 481 31.63 -2.55 1.93
CA PHE A 481 33.05 -2.54 1.62
C PHE A 481 33.86 -1.61 2.54
N TYR A 482 33.32 -0.46 2.94
CA TYR A 482 33.99 0.42 3.91
C TYR A 482 34.05 -0.15 5.34
N THR A 483 33.26 -1.19 5.67
CA THR A 483 33.33 -1.89 6.96
C THR A 483 34.37 -3.00 6.97
N LEU A 484 34.88 -3.43 5.82
CA LEU A 484 35.85 -4.50 5.72
C LEU A 484 37.25 -4.02 6.15
N PRO A 485 38.03 -4.85 6.88
CA PRO A 485 39.45 -4.61 7.10
C PRO A 485 40.21 -4.53 5.77
N PHE A 486 41.31 -3.81 5.79
CA PHE A 486 42.18 -3.65 4.61
C PHE A 486 42.63 -5.01 4.04
N GLU A 487 42.94 -5.97 4.90
CA GLU A 487 43.35 -7.32 4.49
C GLU A 487 42.24 -8.05 3.72
N ASP A 488 40.98 -7.95 4.17
CA ASP A 488 39.84 -8.59 3.50
C ASP A 488 39.56 -7.96 2.14
N ILE A 489 39.72 -6.63 2.03
CA ILE A 489 39.63 -5.92 0.75
C ILE A 489 40.74 -6.40 -0.20
N TYR A 490 41.99 -6.50 0.31
CA TYR A 490 43.12 -6.96 -0.48
C TYR A 490 42.93 -8.43 -0.91
N PHE A 491 42.42 -9.29 -0.03
CA PHE A 491 42.13 -10.68 -0.37
C PHE A 491 41.07 -10.82 -1.46
N ARG A 492 40.08 -9.94 -1.47
CA ARG A 492 38.99 -10.00 -2.46
C ARG A 492 39.39 -9.43 -3.82
N PHE A 493 40.05 -8.29 -3.83
CA PHE A 493 40.32 -7.54 -5.08
C PHE A 493 41.74 -7.76 -5.62
N LEU A 494 42.57 -8.47 -4.92
CA LEU A 494 44.01 -8.67 -5.20
C LEU A 494 44.73 -7.32 -5.45
N SER A 495 44.20 -6.25 -4.90
CA SER A 495 44.69 -4.89 -5.04
C SER A 495 44.36 -4.04 -3.80
N ALA A 496 45.23 -3.04 -3.55
CA ALA A 496 45.06 -2.13 -2.40
C ALA A 496 44.01 -1.05 -2.70
N MET A 497 42.73 -1.41 -2.74
CA MET A 497 41.65 -0.46 -2.96
C MET A 497 41.39 0.36 -1.69
N LYS A 498 41.48 1.70 -1.80
CA LYS A 498 41.21 2.64 -0.69
C LYS A 498 39.87 3.34 -0.80
N ALA A 499 39.18 3.23 -1.92
CA ALA A 499 37.90 3.87 -2.17
C ALA A 499 37.04 3.02 -3.11
N PHE A 500 35.75 3.10 -2.91
CA PHE A 500 34.74 2.42 -3.69
C PHE A 500 33.81 3.46 -4.36
N PRO A 501 34.30 4.16 -5.41
CA PRO A 501 33.52 5.18 -6.08
C PRO A 501 32.28 4.57 -6.75
N HIS A 502 31.23 5.37 -6.89
CA HIS A 502 29.98 5.01 -7.55
C HIS A 502 30.18 4.18 -8.83
N ARG A 503 31.04 4.67 -9.75
CA ARG A 503 31.31 4.01 -11.03
C ARG A 503 31.71 2.53 -10.89
N ASN A 504 32.46 2.17 -9.86
CA ASN A 504 32.92 0.80 -9.66
C ASN A 504 31.81 -0.05 -8.99
N VAL A 505 31.10 0.52 -8.01
CA VAL A 505 30.09 -0.21 -7.24
C VAL A 505 28.84 -0.44 -8.08
N GLN A 506 28.42 0.52 -8.90
CA GLN A 506 27.24 0.34 -9.75
C GLN A 506 27.37 -0.85 -10.73
N ALA A 507 28.58 -1.12 -11.24
CA ALA A 507 28.81 -2.28 -12.11
C ALA A 507 28.65 -3.62 -11.37
N MET A 508 28.81 -3.63 -10.04
CA MET A 508 28.67 -4.84 -9.22
C MET A 508 27.20 -5.14 -8.85
N VAL A 509 26.32 -4.15 -8.93
CA VAL A 509 24.88 -4.30 -8.62
C VAL A 509 24.00 -4.35 -9.88
N ASN A 510 24.44 -3.79 -11.00
CA ASN A 510 23.72 -3.83 -12.28
C ASN A 510 24.22 -5.03 -13.11
N ILE A 511 23.82 -6.22 -12.73
CA ILE A 511 24.21 -7.49 -13.34
C ILE A 511 23.06 -8.09 -14.16
N ASP A 512 23.38 -8.97 -15.09
CA ASP A 512 22.40 -9.64 -15.97
C ASP A 512 21.77 -10.90 -15.35
N TYR A 513 22.26 -11.33 -14.18
CA TYR A 513 21.90 -12.56 -13.49
C TYR A 513 22.12 -13.85 -14.30
N GLU A 514 22.65 -13.77 -15.48
CA GLU A 514 22.93 -14.89 -16.39
C GLU A 514 24.42 -15.23 -16.41
N HIS A 515 25.25 -14.29 -16.86
CA HIS A 515 26.71 -14.43 -16.89
C HIS A 515 27.35 -13.99 -15.58
N VAL A 516 26.73 -13.07 -14.86
CA VAL A 516 27.13 -12.62 -13.54
C VAL A 516 26.01 -12.85 -12.55
N MET A 517 26.28 -13.56 -11.49
CA MET A 517 25.36 -13.72 -10.37
C MET A 517 26.03 -13.26 -9.09
N SER A 518 25.39 -12.38 -8.35
CA SER A 518 25.81 -11.97 -7.00
C SER A 518 24.69 -12.26 -6.02
N VAL A 519 25.00 -12.93 -4.93
CA VAL A 519 24.09 -13.23 -3.84
C VAL A 519 24.58 -12.53 -2.59
N ILE A 520 23.70 -11.87 -1.88
CA ILE A 520 23.98 -11.17 -0.63
C ILE A 520 23.21 -11.77 0.53
N ALA A 521 23.85 -11.82 1.69
CA ALA A 521 23.22 -12.10 2.98
C ALA A 521 22.92 -10.76 3.64
N VAL A 522 21.66 -10.50 3.97
CA VAL A 522 21.23 -9.21 4.53
C VAL A 522 20.48 -9.40 5.85
N THR A 523 20.53 -8.35 6.67
CA THR A 523 19.75 -8.24 7.92
C THR A 523 19.08 -6.87 7.98
N GLY A 524 18.00 -6.75 8.72
CA GLY A 524 17.24 -5.51 8.88
C GLY A 524 15.91 -5.55 8.13
N GLU A 525 15.21 -4.42 8.13
CA GLU A 525 13.92 -4.27 7.45
C GLU A 525 14.12 -4.12 5.93
N ILE A 526 13.15 -4.59 5.16
CA ILE A 526 13.14 -4.46 3.69
C ILE A 526 13.31 -2.99 3.30
N GLY A 527 14.33 -2.71 2.48
CA GLY A 527 14.71 -1.37 2.01
C GLY A 527 15.69 -0.62 2.93
N ALA A 528 15.95 -1.13 4.14
CA ALA A 528 16.95 -0.61 5.08
C ALA A 528 17.94 -1.71 5.52
N GLU A 529 18.11 -2.73 4.68
CA GLU A 529 18.96 -3.86 4.96
C GLU A 529 20.44 -3.47 5.02
N LYS A 530 21.18 -4.20 5.87
CA LYS A 530 22.64 -4.17 5.93
C LYS A 530 23.20 -5.47 5.38
N ILE A 531 24.20 -5.38 4.54
CA ILE A 531 24.87 -6.54 3.97
C ILE A 531 25.82 -7.13 5.02
N ALA A 532 25.63 -8.42 5.33
CA ALA A 532 26.49 -9.21 6.20
C ALA A 532 27.58 -9.94 5.41
N GLY A 533 27.28 -10.32 4.16
CA GLY A 533 28.21 -10.99 3.25
C GLY A 533 27.70 -10.98 1.82
N ILE A 534 28.60 -11.20 0.89
CA ILE A 534 28.35 -11.29 -0.56
C ILE A 534 29.19 -12.40 -1.17
N ALA A 535 28.61 -13.20 -2.05
CA ALA A 535 29.32 -14.06 -2.98
C ALA A 535 28.87 -13.76 -4.41
N ARG A 536 29.80 -13.85 -5.35
CA ARG A 536 29.55 -13.56 -6.77
C ARG A 536 30.27 -14.60 -7.62
N TYR A 537 29.64 -14.97 -8.75
CA TYR A 537 30.36 -15.61 -9.84
C TYR A 537 30.31 -14.77 -11.12
N ILE A 538 31.33 -14.94 -11.95
CA ILE A 538 31.42 -14.39 -13.32
C ILE A 538 31.73 -15.56 -14.26
N LEU A 539 30.85 -15.84 -15.22
CA LEU A 539 30.98 -16.94 -16.17
C LEU A 539 31.99 -16.58 -17.29
N ASP A 540 33.00 -17.40 -17.46
CA ASP A 540 33.78 -17.42 -18.69
C ASP A 540 33.09 -18.30 -19.73
N GLN A 541 32.49 -17.67 -20.73
CA GLN A 541 31.76 -18.36 -21.79
C GLN A 541 32.61 -19.31 -22.65
N LYS A 542 33.96 -19.16 -22.66
CA LYS A 542 34.85 -20.01 -23.44
C LYS A 542 35.10 -21.34 -22.78
N THR A 543 35.25 -21.34 -21.47
CA THR A 543 35.54 -22.54 -20.66
C THR A 543 34.29 -23.14 -20.02
N ASN A 544 33.19 -22.38 -19.99
CA ASN A 544 31.99 -22.65 -19.20
C ASN A 544 32.29 -22.89 -17.71
N MET A 545 33.34 -22.26 -17.18
CA MET A 545 33.70 -22.21 -15.77
C MET A 545 33.35 -20.84 -15.20
N ALA A 546 32.96 -20.76 -13.93
CA ALA A 546 32.64 -19.50 -13.27
C ALA A 546 33.74 -19.10 -12.27
N GLU A 547 34.27 -17.89 -12.43
CA GLU A 547 35.15 -17.29 -11.41
C GLU A 547 34.31 -16.84 -10.23
N ILE A 548 34.68 -17.24 -9.00
CA ILE A 548 33.94 -16.93 -7.78
C ILE A 548 34.75 -16.04 -6.84
N ASP A 549 34.07 -15.06 -6.25
CA ASP A 549 34.57 -14.25 -5.14
C ASP A 549 33.57 -14.20 -3.98
N VAL A 550 34.07 -14.05 -2.75
CA VAL A 550 33.25 -13.93 -1.54
C VAL A 550 33.87 -12.96 -0.55
N ALA A 551 33.02 -12.23 0.19
CA ALA A 551 33.42 -11.44 1.34
C ALA A 551 32.36 -11.50 2.42
N VAL A 552 32.80 -11.54 3.69
CA VAL A 552 31.93 -11.52 4.88
C VAL A 552 32.40 -10.41 5.79
N GLY A 553 31.48 -9.56 6.24
CA GLY A 553 31.78 -8.46 7.16
C GLY A 553 32.40 -8.93 8.46
N SER A 554 33.32 -8.15 9.05
CA SER A 554 34.11 -8.56 10.24
C SER A 554 33.26 -9.04 11.40
N GLY A 555 32.12 -8.40 11.69
CA GLY A 555 31.19 -8.82 12.73
C GLY A 555 30.41 -10.11 12.45
N TRP A 556 30.53 -10.64 11.22
CA TRP A 556 29.77 -11.76 10.69
C TRP A 556 30.65 -12.98 10.33
N GLN A 557 31.95 -12.85 10.40
CA GLN A 557 32.92 -13.92 10.13
C GLN A 557 32.84 -15.05 11.17
N HIS A 558 33.39 -16.19 10.82
CA HIS A 558 33.46 -17.40 11.66
C HIS A 558 32.12 -17.98 12.12
N LYS A 559 31.03 -17.69 11.39
CA LYS A 559 29.65 -18.14 11.68
C LYS A 559 29.07 -19.02 10.56
N GLY A 560 29.90 -19.45 9.62
CA GLY A 560 29.51 -20.30 8.50
C GLY A 560 28.88 -19.53 7.30
N ILE A 561 28.75 -18.20 7.37
CA ILE A 561 28.08 -17.41 6.31
C ILE A 561 28.83 -17.50 5.00
N GLY A 562 30.16 -17.36 5.00
CA GLY A 562 30.98 -17.46 3.78
C GLY A 562 30.85 -18.82 3.11
N THR A 563 30.94 -19.90 3.87
CA THR A 563 30.78 -21.27 3.38
C THR A 563 29.40 -21.49 2.78
N PHE A 564 28.34 -21.00 3.46
CA PHE A 564 26.97 -21.06 2.95
C PHE A 564 26.82 -20.32 1.63
N LEU A 565 27.31 -19.08 1.55
CA LEU A 565 27.17 -18.25 0.35
C LEU A 565 27.90 -18.87 -0.85
N VAL A 566 29.11 -19.41 -0.66
CA VAL A 566 29.86 -20.09 -1.73
C VAL A 566 29.12 -21.36 -2.19
N HIS A 567 28.61 -22.15 -1.26
CA HIS A 567 27.78 -23.31 -1.57
C HIS A 567 26.54 -22.94 -2.37
N TYR A 568 25.85 -21.89 -1.91
CA TYR A 568 24.61 -21.44 -2.53
C TYR A 568 24.82 -20.90 -3.96
N VAL A 569 25.89 -20.15 -4.17
CA VAL A 569 26.29 -19.67 -5.50
C VAL A 569 26.73 -20.83 -6.41
N ALA A 570 27.40 -21.85 -5.86
CA ALA A 570 27.76 -23.08 -6.59
C ALA A 570 26.53 -23.86 -7.06
N GLU A 571 25.50 -23.97 -6.22
CA GLU A 571 24.21 -24.60 -6.59
C GLU A 571 23.52 -23.82 -7.73
N ILE A 572 23.48 -22.49 -7.63
CA ILE A 572 22.95 -21.64 -8.70
C ILE A 572 23.72 -21.83 -10.02
N ALA A 573 25.04 -21.87 -9.96
CA ALA A 573 25.88 -22.09 -11.12
C ALA A 573 25.61 -23.46 -11.77
N LYS A 574 25.52 -24.49 -10.97
CA LYS A 574 25.19 -25.85 -11.42
C LYS A 574 23.80 -25.95 -12.05
N ASP A 575 22.78 -25.32 -11.44
CA ASP A 575 21.40 -25.28 -11.97
C ASP A 575 21.36 -24.59 -13.35
N LYS A 576 22.24 -23.63 -13.58
CA LYS A 576 22.40 -22.95 -14.86
C LYS A 576 23.28 -23.66 -15.88
N GLY A 577 23.77 -24.88 -15.59
CA GLY A 577 24.56 -25.70 -16.50
C GLY A 577 26.02 -25.26 -16.65
N ILE A 578 26.54 -24.49 -15.69
CA ILE A 578 27.95 -24.16 -15.57
C ILE A 578 28.71 -25.41 -15.14
N THR A 579 29.93 -25.65 -15.68
CA THR A 579 30.64 -26.92 -15.48
C THR A 579 31.50 -26.98 -14.22
N GLY A 580 31.84 -25.83 -13.61
CA GLY A 580 32.64 -25.79 -12.42
C GLY A 580 32.98 -24.37 -11.98
N LEU A 581 33.74 -24.25 -10.90
CA LEU A 581 34.18 -22.99 -10.33
C LEU A 581 35.70 -22.85 -10.38
N VAL A 582 36.17 -21.61 -10.51
CA VAL A 582 37.56 -21.21 -10.37
C VAL A 582 37.67 -20.02 -9.43
N ALA A 583 38.71 -19.95 -8.62
CA ALA A 583 39.01 -18.80 -7.78
C ALA A 583 40.51 -18.53 -7.69
N TYR A 584 40.88 -17.27 -7.56
CA TYR A 584 42.24 -16.81 -7.34
C TYR A 584 42.39 -16.41 -5.86
N VAL A 585 43.12 -17.20 -5.10
CA VAL A 585 43.21 -17.07 -3.63
C VAL A 585 44.66 -16.85 -3.20
N LEU A 586 44.95 -15.74 -2.52
CA LEU A 586 46.27 -15.52 -1.92
C LEU A 586 46.63 -16.63 -0.95
N ALA A 587 47.85 -17.13 -0.98
CA ALA A 587 48.32 -18.21 -0.14
C ALA A 587 48.17 -17.94 1.38
N ALA A 588 48.11 -16.66 1.77
CA ALA A 588 47.85 -16.23 3.14
C ALA A 588 46.37 -16.40 3.55
N ASN A 589 45.43 -16.46 2.58
CA ASN A 589 43.98 -16.59 2.87
C ASN A 589 43.57 -18.05 3.06
N ARG A 590 44.04 -18.68 4.16
CA ARG A 590 43.74 -20.07 4.50
C ARG A 590 42.23 -20.32 4.70
N ALA A 591 41.50 -19.32 5.17
CA ALA A 591 40.05 -19.44 5.40
C ALA A 591 39.32 -19.71 4.08
N MET A 592 39.65 -18.99 3.00
CA MET A 592 39.03 -19.17 1.69
C MET A 592 39.41 -20.55 1.08
N LEU A 593 40.67 -20.98 1.20
CA LEU A 593 41.09 -22.30 0.74
C LEU A 593 40.28 -23.41 1.42
N ALA A 594 40.05 -23.28 2.73
CA ALA A 594 39.26 -24.26 3.48
C ALA A 594 37.80 -24.32 3.02
N VAL A 595 37.19 -23.18 2.61
CA VAL A 595 35.83 -23.14 2.08
C VAL A 595 35.68 -23.98 0.82
N PHE A 596 36.66 -23.93 -0.12
CA PHE A 596 36.62 -24.73 -1.35
C PHE A 596 36.65 -26.26 -1.05
N HIS A 597 37.42 -26.67 -0.10
CA HIS A 597 37.51 -28.10 0.30
C HIS A 597 36.22 -28.61 0.96
N CYS A 598 35.34 -27.71 1.43
CA CYS A 598 34.04 -28.10 2.02
C CYS A 598 32.91 -28.25 1.00
N LEU A 599 33.13 -27.95 -0.30
CA LEU A 599 32.10 -27.99 -1.33
C LEU A 599 31.70 -29.41 -1.79
N GLY A 600 32.43 -30.45 -1.39
CA GLY A 600 32.10 -31.84 -1.74
C GLY A 600 32.53 -32.27 -3.15
N TYR A 601 33.37 -31.50 -3.80
CA TYR A 601 33.97 -31.79 -5.10
C TYR A 601 35.49 -31.98 -5.03
N ALA A 602 36.08 -32.61 -6.03
CA ALA A 602 37.52 -32.68 -6.17
C ALA A 602 38.10 -31.28 -6.42
N VAL A 603 39.01 -30.84 -5.52
CA VAL A 603 39.60 -29.50 -5.62
C VAL A 603 41.01 -29.64 -6.17
N HIS A 604 41.27 -28.94 -7.25
CA HIS A 604 42.57 -28.81 -7.87
C HIS A 604 43.15 -27.42 -7.57
N SER A 605 44.45 -27.34 -7.44
CA SER A 605 45.09 -26.03 -7.21
C SER A 605 46.48 -25.95 -7.87
N LYS A 606 46.85 -24.76 -8.32
CA LYS A 606 48.15 -24.40 -8.84
C LYS A 606 48.62 -23.10 -8.19
N LEU A 607 49.84 -23.09 -7.68
CA LEU A 607 50.41 -21.90 -7.04
C LEU A 607 51.33 -21.17 -8.05
N GLU A 608 51.02 -19.91 -8.31
CA GLU A 608 51.87 -19.02 -9.13
C GLU A 608 51.97 -17.65 -8.43
N GLU A 609 53.17 -17.13 -8.25
CA GLU A 609 53.48 -15.81 -7.66
C GLU A 609 52.77 -15.51 -6.33
N GLY A 610 52.55 -16.57 -5.47
CA GLY A 610 51.90 -16.41 -4.18
C GLY A 610 50.37 -16.41 -4.23
N ILE A 611 49.75 -16.67 -5.39
CA ILE A 611 48.33 -16.83 -5.60
C ILE A 611 48.05 -18.27 -6.01
N TYR A 612 47.11 -18.91 -5.33
CA TYR A 612 46.55 -20.16 -5.75
C TYR A 612 45.42 -19.92 -6.78
N GLU A 613 45.57 -20.49 -7.96
CA GLU A 613 44.42 -20.77 -8.83
C GLU A 613 43.78 -22.08 -8.33
N VAL A 614 42.60 -22.00 -7.80
CA VAL A 614 41.85 -23.14 -7.24
C VAL A 614 40.66 -23.38 -8.14
N TRP A 615 40.46 -24.63 -8.61
CA TRP A 615 39.28 -24.96 -9.41
C TRP A 615 38.69 -26.30 -9.00
N LEU A 616 37.41 -26.44 -9.30
CA LEU A 616 36.65 -27.69 -9.12
C LEU A 616 35.64 -27.83 -10.27
N ARG A 617 35.30 -29.08 -10.57
CA ARG A 617 34.27 -29.42 -11.55
C ARG A 617 33.12 -30.12 -10.86
N PHE A 618 31.90 -29.79 -11.26
CA PHE A 618 30.68 -30.34 -10.68
C PHE A 618 30.42 -31.82 -11.05
N ASP A 619 31.11 -32.33 -12.06
CA ASP A 619 31.10 -33.73 -12.48
C ASP A 619 32.19 -34.60 -11.78
N GLU A 620 33.05 -33.98 -10.95
CA GLU A 620 34.12 -34.63 -10.21
C GLU A 620 33.82 -34.59 -8.68
N PRO A 621 33.07 -35.57 -8.13
CA PRO A 621 32.81 -35.57 -6.69
C PRO A 621 34.09 -35.83 -5.89
N ALA A 622 34.19 -35.24 -4.68
CA ALA A 622 35.31 -35.52 -3.78
C ALA A 622 35.37 -37.01 -3.46
N MET A 623 36.52 -37.65 -3.64
CA MET A 623 36.76 -38.97 -3.04
C MET A 623 36.61 -38.81 -1.54
N ALA A 624 35.90 -39.71 -0.84
CA ALA A 624 35.56 -39.64 0.56
C ALA A 624 36.77 -39.15 1.39
N CYS A 625 36.63 -37.97 1.98
CA CYS A 625 37.67 -37.28 2.73
C CYS A 625 38.10 -38.18 3.92
N ARG A 626 39.31 -38.73 3.89
CA ARG A 626 39.97 -39.25 5.09
C ARG A 626 40.27 -38.02 5.97
N THR A 627 39.48 -37.86 7.00
CA THR A 627 39.64 -36.83 8.05
C THR A 627 40.82 -37.14 8.96
N GLU A 628 42.07 -37.14 8.48
CA GLU A 628 43.23 -37.39 9.35
C GLU A 628 44.50 -36.58 9.09
N GLU A 629 44.53 -35.50 8.32
CA GLU A 629 45.80 -34.78 8.08
C GLU A 629 45.84 -33.26 8.29
N TYR A 630 44.90 -32.64 8.98
CA TYR A 630 45.05 -31.22 9.37
C TYR A 630 44.50 -30.99 10.79
N LYS A 631 45.26 -31.47 11.82
CA LYS A 631 45.20 -30.95 13.19
C LYS A 631 46.31 -29.94 13.43
#